data_652947d03a4f9bad82bfc77c315fb100
#
_entry.id   652947d03a4f9bad82bfc77c315fb100
#
_cell.length_a   1.000
_cell.length_b   1.000
_cell.length_c   1.000
_cell.angle_alpha   90.00
_cell.angle_beta   90.00
_cell.angle_gamma   90.00
#
_symmetry.space_group_name_H-M   'P 1'
#
loop_
_entity.id
_entity.type
_entity.pdbx_description
1 polymer ?
#
loop_
_entity_poly.entity_id
_entity_poly.type
_entity_poly.pdbx_seq_one_letter_code
_entity_poly.pdbx_strand_id
1 'polypeptide(L)'
;YNKMVGSKINAYLNVNFYLRWALSPRLSLTSGVTLTHFSNGNTNFPNAGVNTLGGKLGVEYNFYRKEDLTSLHAAASYHIPPFQRHVSYDFVFFGSWRRKGIWMQEGQYPLPESYPVFGFNFAPMYNVDYKLRLGVSLDGVYDGSANLYLSDEAYGDIDKSQIRRPALYNQFALGMSGRVEYVMPFFTVGIGMGTNFIGKGDLRAFYQMLTLKIAMSRDTFLHVGYNLQKFHDPNFLMLGIGFRFNSKYAAF
;
A
#
# COMPACT_ATOMS: atom_id res chain seq x y z
N TYR A 1 26.21 1.39 -12.66
CA TYR A 1 25.13 0.39 -12.54
C TYR A 1 24.29 0.67 -11.31
N ASN A 2 23.00 0.92 -11.48
CA ASN A 2 22.11 1.20 -10.35
C ASN A 2 21.73 -0.12 -9.65
N LYS A 3 22.23 -0.31 -8.44
CA LYS A 3 21.93 -1.50 -7.62
C LYS A 3 20.66 -1.36 -6.76
N MET A 4 20.03 -0.19 -6.72
CA MET A 4 18.93 0.10 -5.78
C MET A 4 17.55 -0.05 -6.42
N VAL A 5 17.37 0.43 -7.64
CA VAL A 5 16.08 0.41 -8.32
C VAL A 5 16.27 0.12 -9.81
N GLY A 6 15.82 -1.06 -10.25
CA GLY A 6 16.09 -1.60 -11.59
C GLY A 6 15.04 -1.26 -12.66
N SER A 7 14.17 -0.27 -12.46
CA SER A 7 13.11 0.08 -13.41
C SER A 7 13.12 1.55 -13.80
N LYS A 8 12.54 1.86 -14.97
CA LYS A 8 12.36 3.24 -15.44
C LYS A 8 11.20 3.95 -14.74
N ILE A 9 10.20 3.19 -14.27
CA ILE A 9 9.02 3.70 -13.56
C ILE A 9 9.10 3.24 -12.11
N ASN A 10 9.00 4.19 -11.17
CA ASN A 10 9.11 3.93 -9.76
C ASN A 10 7.99 4.61 -9.01
N ALA A 11 7.57 4.00 -7.91
CA ALA A 11 6.65 4.59 -6.96
C ALA A 11 7.40 5.53 -6.02
N TYR A 12 6.82 6.69 -5.78
CA TYR A 12 7.25 7.66 -4.79
C TYR A 12 6.17 7.78 -3.73
N LEU A 13 6.51 7.42 -2.50
CA LEU A 13 5.64 7.56 -1.35
C LEU A 13 6.25 8.60 -0.41
N ASN A 14 5.48 9.62 -0.05
CA ASN A 14 5.93 10.64 0.88
C ASN A 14 4.89 10.88 1.96
N VAL A 15 5.33 10.79 3.20
CA VAL A 15 4.50 11.05 4.38
C VAL A 15 5.12 12.18 5.16
N ASN A 16 4.33 13.22 5.43
CA ASN A 16 4.75 14.39 6.17
C ASN A 16 3.93 14.53 7.44
N PHE A 17 4.62 14.72 8.56
CA PHE A 17 4.04 15.16 9.82
C PHE A 17 4.56 16.55 10.12
N TYR A 18 3.69 17.52 10.25
CA TYR A 18 4.09 18.88 10.54
C TYR A 18 3.14 19.57 11.50
N LEU A 19 3.72 20.48 12.27
CA LEU A 19 3.01 21.41 13.13
C LEU A 19 3.09 22.80 12.50
N ARG A 20 1.97 23.50 12.51
CA ARG A 20 1.87 24.90 12.08
C ARG A 20 1.62 25.76 13.31
N TRP A 21 2.51 26.70 13.52
CA TRP A 21 2.48 27.65 14.61
C TRP A 21 2.04 29.01 14.07
N ALA A 22 0.84 29.45 14.39
CA ALA A 22 0.38 30.80 14.03
C ALA A 22 1.02 31.82 14.97
N LEU A 23 2.00 32.57 14.46
CA LEU A 23 2.70 33.60 15.22
C LEU A 23 1.94 34.92 15.19
N SER A 24 1.22 35.21 14.10
CA SER A 24 0.33 36.35 13.93
C SER A 24 -0.76 36.01 12.89
N PRO A 25 -1.77 36.89 12.69
CA PRO A 25 -2.76 36.67 11.62
C PRO A 25 -2.17 36.46 10.22
N ARG A 26 -0.97 37.01 9.98
CA ARG A 26 -0.31 36.92 8.67
C ARG A 26 0.91 36.01 8.62
N LEU A 27 1.48 35.64 9.77
CA LEU A 27 2.72 34.89 9.84
C LEU A 27 2.53 33.56 10.55
N SER A 28 2.94 32.49 9.91
CA SER A 28 2.99 31.14 10.49
C SER A 28 4.35 30.51 10.29
N LEU A 29 4.79 29.77 11.29
CA LEU A 29 5.95 28.89 11.23
C LEU A 29 5.48 27.45 11.07
N THR A 30 6.15 26.69 10.21
CA THR A 30 5.89 25.25 10.06
C THR A 30 7.15 24.48 10.41
N SER A 31 7.02 23.48 11.27
CA SER A 31 8.10 22.53 11.57
C SER A 31 7.59 21.11 11.44
N GLY A 32 8.42 20.17 10.99
CA GLY A 32 7.96 18.81 10.81
C GLY A 32 9.04 17.85 10.36
N VAL A 33 8.60 16.61 10.16
CA VAL A 33 9.42 15.51 9.62
C VAL A 33 8.78 14.97 8.35
N THR A 34 9.59 14.54 7.42
CA THR A 34 9.18 13.90 6.17
C THR A 34 9.83 12.54 6.04
N LEU A 35 9.04 11.55 5.70
CA LEU A 35 9.48 10.20 5.37
C LEU A 35 9.21 9.98 3.88
N THR A 36 10.22 9.56 3.15
CA THR A 36 10.09 9.29 1.73
C THR A 36 10.57 7.89 1.40
N HIS A 37 9.81 7.19 0.56
CA HIS A 37 10.14 5.89 0.04
C HIS A 37 10.08 5.89 -1.49
N PHE A 38 11.16 5.41 -2.12
CA PHE A 38 11.21 5.13 -3.55
C PHE A 38 11.40 3.64 -3.78
N SER A 39 10.57 3.03 -4.62
CA SER A 39 10.73 1.63 -5.05
C SER A 39 10.01 1.38 -6.36
N ASN A 40 10.31 0.27 -7.01
CA ASN A 40 9.58 -0.19 -8.18
C ASN A 40 8.45 -1.19 -7.82
N GLY A 41 8.11 -1.35 -6.55
CA GLY A 41 7.07 -2.28 -6.11
C GLY A 41 7.40 -3.75 -6.39
N ASN A 42 8.68 -4.08 -6.52
CA ASN A 42 9.19 -5.42 -6.85
C ASN A 42 8.78 -5.91 -8.26
N THR A 43 8.37 -4.99 -9.14
CA THR A 43 8.03 -5.30 -10.53
C THR A 43 9.26 -5.59 -11.40
N ASN A 44 10.44 -5.17 -10.93
CA ASN A 44 11.73 -5.45 -11.58
C ASN A 44 12.83 -5.60 -10.53
N PHE A 45 13.97 -6.18 -10.93
CA PHE A 45 15.15 -6.34 -10.09
C PHE A 45 16.30 -5.42 -10.60
N PRO A 46 17.11 -4.81 -9.70
CA PRO A 46 17.00 -4.82 -8.24
C PRO A 46 15.88 -3.91 -7.71
N ASN A 47 15.41 -4.19 -6.50
CA ASN A 47 14.45 -3.37 -5.78
C ASN A 47 14.82 -3.28 -4.28
N ALA A 48 16.00 -2.77 -3.98
CA ALA A 48 16.37 -2.48 -2.60
C ALA A 48 15.55 -1.30 -2.02
N GLY A 49 15.03 -0.43 -2.91
CA GLY A 49 14.36 0.79 -2.54
C GLY A 49 15.28 1.84 -1.91
N VAL A 50 14.77 3.04 -1.72
CA VAL A 50 15.46 4.11 -1.02
C VAL A 50 14.49 4.74 -0.03
N ASN A 51 14.89 4.75 1.25
CA ASN A 51 14.16 5.41 2.31
C ASN A 51 14.93 6.63 2.78
N THR A 52 14.25 7.77 2.89
CA THR A 52 14.86 8.97 3.45
C THR A 52 14.01 9.53 4.58
N LEU A 53 14.70 10.03 5.60
CA LEU A 53 14.11 10.80 6.70
C LEU A 53 14.67 12.22 6.63
N GLY A 54 13.78 13.21 6.60
CA GLY A 54 14.16 14.62 6.54
C GLY A 54 13.43 15.47 7.57
N GLY A 55 14.07 16.58 7.96
CA GLY A 55 13.44 17.66 8.71
C GLY A 55 12.88 18.73 7.76
N LYS A 56 11.78 19.37 8.14
CA LYS A 56 11.15 20.45 7.39
C LYS A 56 10.97 21.66 8.30
N LEU A 57 11.44 22.81 7.82
CA LEU A 57 11.16 24.12 8.42
C LEU A 57 10.62 25.04 7.33
N GLY A 58 9.61 25.82 7.64
CA GLY A 58 9.02 26.73 6.68
C GLY A 58 8.41 27.95 7.36
N VAL A 59 8.40 29.05 6.65
CA VAL A 59 7.72 30.29 7.04
C VAL A 59 6.67 30.60 5.97
N GLU A 60 5.46 30.86 6.39
CA GLU A 60 4.35 31.23 5.53
C GLU A 60 3.89 32.63 5.90
N TYR A 61 3.92 33.56 4.91
CA TYR A 61 3.40 34.90 5.07
C TYR A 61 2.20 35.11 4.14
N ASN A 62 1.07 35.54 4.70
CA ASN A 62 -0.19 35.71 4.00
C ASN A 62 -0.42 37.20 3.67
N PHE A 63 -0.20 37.59 2.43
CA PHE A 63 -0.27 39.00 1.99
C PHE A 63 -1.70 39.55 2.02
N TYR A 64 -2.72 38.72 1.75
CA TYR A 64 -4.10 39.18 1.51
C TYR A 64 -5.09 38.88 2.64
N ARG A 65 -4.61 38.43 3.78
CA ARG A 65 -5.49 38.08 4.88
C ARG A 65 -6.00 39.35 5.58
N LYS A 66 -7.22 39.76 5.24
CA LYS A 66 -7.88 40.93 5.84
C LYS A 66 -8.68 40.60 7.10
N GLU A 67 -9.07 39.36 7.30
CA GLU A 67 -9.98 38.96 8.38
C GLU A 67 -9.41 37.82 9.23
N ASP A 68 -9.76 37.82 10.49
CA ASP A 68 -9.40 36.76 11.41
C ASP A 68 -10.21 35.49 11.07
N LEU A 69 -9.55 34.42 10.67
CA LEU A 69 -10.23 33.15 10.34
C LEU A 69 -10.94 32.53 11.55
N THR A 70 -10.63 32.96 12.76
CA THR A 70 -11.36 32.53 13.96
C THR A 70 -12.81 33.04 13.97
N SER A 71 -13.06 34.23 13.40
CA SER A 71 -14.41 34.77 13.26
C SER A 71 -15.23 34.10 12.16
N LEU A 72 -14.57 33.61 11.09
CA LEU A 72 -15.23 32.87 10.02
C LEU A 72 -15.67 31.47 10.44
N HIS A 73 -14.97 30.83 11.36
CA HIS A 73 -15.37 29.53 11.90
C HIS A 73 -16.62 29.61 12.80
N ALA A 74 -16.89 30.74 13.41
CA ALA A 74 -18.08 30.96 14.20
C ALA A 74 -19.35 31.18 13.36
N ALA A 75 -19.21 31.60 12.09
CA ALA A 75 -20.34 31.94 11.22
C ALA A 75 -20.89 30.76 10.40
N ALA A 76 -20.15 29.69 10.22
CA ALA A 76 -20.57 28.51 9.47
C ALA A 76 -20.64 27.29 10.40
N SER A 77 -21.65 27.23 11.23
CA SER A 77 -22.00 25.96 11.89
C SER A 77 -22.59 25.00 10.84
N TYR A 78 -21.72 24.33 10.08
CA TYR A 78 -22.15 23.22 9.26
C TYR A 78 -22.71 22.15 10.19
N HIS A 79 -24.02 21.95 10.14
CA HIS A 79 -24.64 20.86 10.83
C HIS A 79 -24.21 19.55 10.15
N ILE A 80 -23.17 18.89 10.66
CA ILE A 80 -22.77 17.58 10.22
C ILE A 80 -23.80 16.58 10.78
N PRO A 81 -24.55 15.87 9.93
CA PRO A 81 -25.51 14.88 10.40
C PRO A 81 -24.85 13.86 11.34
N PRO A 82 -25.57 13.32 12.34
CA PRO A 82 -25.00 12.31 13.20
C PRO A 82 -24.63 11.06 12.38
N PHE A 83 -23.40 10.56 12.57
CA PHE A 83 -22.92 9.38 11.87
C PHE A 83 -23.66 8.12 12.31
N GLN A 84 -24.17 7.36 11.36
CA GLN A 84 -24.77 6.05 11.63
C GLN A 84 -23.72 4.96 11.44
N ARG A 85 -23.26 4.35 12.51
CA ARG A 85 -22.34 3.21 12.47
C ARG A 85 -22.98 2.05 11.71
N HIS A 86 -22.21 1.40 10.85
CA HIS A 86 -22.68 0.30 10.04
C HIS A 86 -21.51 -0.56 9.57
N VAL A 87 -21.79 -1.77 9.11
CA VAL A 87 -20.84 -2.62 8.44
C VAL A 87 -21.01 -2.44 6.93
N SER A 88 -19.90 -2.20 6.24
CA SER A 88 -19.80 -2.26 4.77
C SER A 88 -18.86 -3.39 4.36
N TYR A 89 -18.98 -3.85 3.12
CA TYR A 89 -18.20 -4.96 2.60
C TYR A 89 -17.41 -4.48 1.39
N ASP A 90 -16.09 -4.51 1.50
CA ASP A 90 -15.22 -4.19 0.38
C ASP A 90 -14.75 -5.49 -0.28
N PHE A 91 -14.89 -5.59 -1.59
CA PHE A 91 -14.39 -6.66 -2.41
C PHE A 91 -13.42 -6.09 -3.44
N VAL A 92 -12.17 -6.56 -3.43
CA VAL A 92 -11.11 -6.08 -4.30
C VAL A 92 -10.56 -7.23 -5.13
N PHE A 93 -10.41 -7.00 -6.43
CA PHE A 93 -9.59 -7.82 -7.30
C PHE A 93 -8.35 -7.03 -7.69
N PHE A 94 -7.19 -7.66 -7.60
CA PHE A 94 -5.92 -7.03 -7.96
C PHE A 94 -5.05 -7.95 -8.79
N GLY A 95 -4.16 -7.32 -9.55
CA GLY A 95 -3.14 -7.99 -10.33
C GLY A 95 -1.87 -7.17 -10.41
N SER A 96 -0.74 -7.82 -10.63
CA SER A 96 0.55 -7.21 -10.93
C SER A 96 1.50 -8.25 -11.51
N TRP A 97 2.74 -7.85 -11.68
CA TRP A 97 3.82 -8.75 -12.03
C TRP A 97 4.99 -8.53 -11.08
N ARG A 98 5.77 -9.57 -10.88
CA ARG A 98 6.90 -9.57 -9.96
C ARG A 98 8.12 -10.19 -10.61
N ARG A 99 9.28 -9.56 -10.46
CA ARG A 99 10.56 -10.12 -10.81
C ARG A 99 11.40 -10.33 -9.54
N LYS A 100 11.53 -11.59 -9.15
CA LYS A 100 12.20 -11.99 -7.91
C LYS A 100 13.69 -12.18 -8.14
N GLY A 101 14.54 -11.89 -7.14
CA GLY A 101 15.91 -12.34 -7.06
C GLY A 101 16.01 -13.64 -6.27
N ILE A 102 16.85 -14.56 -6.71
CA ILE A 102 17.18 -15.80 -5.99
C ILE A 102 18.58 -15.66 -5.39
N TRP A 103 18.73 -16.10 -4.14
CA TRP A 103 20.02 -16.15 -3.46
C TRP A 103 20.81 -17.37 -3.90
N MET A 104 22.04 -17.13 -4.34
CA MET A 104 23.06 -18.14 -4.64
C MET A 104 24.30 -17.84 -3.79
N GLN A 105 25.32 -18.70 -3.83
CA GLN A 105 26.52 -18.58 -3.00
C GLN A 105 27.23 -17.21 -3.11
N GLU A 106 27.20 -16.59 -4.28
CA GLU A 106 27.89 -15.33 -4.56
C GLU A 106 27.00 -14.08 -4.44
N GLY A 107 25.69 -14.23 -4.17
CA GLY A 107 24.78 -13.09 -4.07
C GLY A 107 23.37 -13.36 -4.58
N GLN A 108 22.64 -12.28 -4.83
CA GLN A 108 21.27 -12.32 -5.33
C GLN A 108 21.22 -12.08 -6.83
N TYR A 109 20.71 -13.05 -7.56
CA TYR A 109 20.57 -13.03 -9.02
C TYR A 109 19.11 -12.84 -9.43
N PRO A 110 18.82 -11.97 -10.42
CA PRO A 110 17.46 -11.77 -10.89
C PRO A 110 16.98 -12.99 -11.68
N LEU A 111 15.73 -13.38 -11.46
CA LEU A 111 15.06 -14.30 -12.37
C LEU A 111 14.98 -13.68 -13.77
N PRO A 112 15.15 -14.48 -14.86
CA PRO A 112 15.14 -13.98 -16.24
C PRO A 112 13.78 -13.41 -16.65
N GLU A 113 12.69 -13.85 -16.00
CA GLU A 113 11.30 -13.47 -16.32
C GLU A 113 10.60 -12.77 -15.17
N SER A 114 9.56 -12.02 -15.54
CA SER A 114 8.56 -11.53 -14.58
C SER A 114 7.40 -12.52 -14.50
N TYR A 115 6.89 -12.71 -13.30
CA TYR A 115 5.82 -13.65 -12.98
C TYR A 115 4.56 -12.91 -12.58
N PRO A 116 3.38 -13.39 -13.01
CA PRO A 116 2.11 -12.77 -12.65
C PRO A 116 1.80 -12.99 -11.17
N VAL A 117 1.22 -11.95 -10.57
CA VAL A 117 0.60 -12.02 -9.24
C VAL A 117 -0.82 -11.50 -9.39
N PHE A 118 -1.80 -12.23 -8.88
CA PHE A 118 -3.18 -11.78 -8.82
C PHE A 118 -3.89 -12.35 -7.59
N GLY A 119 -4.94 -11.66 -7.18
CA GLY A 119 -5.64 -12.09 -5.99
C GLY A 119 -6.90 -11.28 -5.72
N PHE A 120 -7.45 -11.53 -4.55
CA PHE A 120 -8.61 -10.82 -4.05
C PHE A 120 -8.49 -10.50 -2.55
N ASN A 121 -9.24 -9.48 -2.13
CA ASN A 121 -9.51 -9.22 -0.72
C ASN A 121 -11.03 -9.12 -0.54
N PHE A 122 -11.56 -9.78 0.47
CA PHE A 122 -12.94 -9.61 0.93
C PHE A 122 -12.91 -9.11 2.36
N ALA A 123 -13.34 -7.86 2.57
CA ALA A 123 -13.19 -7.17 3.84
C ALA A 123 -14.53 -6.63 4.37
N PRO A 124 -15.16 -7.29 5.35
CA PRO A 124 -16.16 -6.66 6.20
C PRO A 124 -15.50 -5.58 7.06
N MET A 125 -15.98 -4.34 6.90
CA MET A 125 -15.45 -3.14 7.54
C MET A 125 -16.51 -2.45 8.38
N TYR A 126 -16.25 -2.31 9.67
CA TYR A 126 -17.08 -1.53 10.58
C TYR A 126 -16.72 -0.05 10.48
N ASN A 127 -17.66 0.75 10.03
CA ASN A 127 -17.52 2.20 9.89
C ASN A 127 -17.81 2.82 11.25
N VAL A 128 -16.76 3.27 11.95
CA VAL A 128 -16.81 3.83 13.30
C VAL A 128 -17.35 5.25 13.27
N ASP A 129 -16.81 6.05 12.35
CA ASP A 129 -17.22 7.41 12.07
C ASP A 129 -16.95 7.76 10.59
N TYR A 130 -17.07 9.04 10.21
CA TYR A 130 -16.82 9.52 8.85
C TYR A 130 -15.39 9.25 8.34
N LYS A 131 -14.41 9.12 9.26
CA LYS A 131 -12.99 9.05 8.94
C LYS A 131 -12.34 7.72 9.25
N LEU A 132 -12.95 6.90 10.10
CA LEU A 132 -12.33 5.67 10.60
C LEU A 132 -13.17 4.45 10.29
N ARG A 133 -12.53 3.46 9.67
CA ARG A 133 -13.08 2.14 9.42
C ARG A 133 -12.13 1.07 9.97
N LEU A 134 -12.69 0.09 10.65
CA LEU A 134 -11.96 -1.04 11.22
C LEU A 134 -12.57 -2.33 10.70
N GLY A 135 -11.77 -3.35 10.45
CA GLY A 135 -12.33 -4.59 9.96
C GLY A 135 -11.33 -5.73 9.88
N VAL A 136 -11.80 -6.80 9.29
CA VAL A 136 -11.00 -7.98 8.95
C VAL A 136 -11.11 -8.25 7.46
N SER A 137 -10.16 -8.99 6.90
CA SER A 137 -10.17 -9.34 5.48
C SER A 137 -9.76 -10.78 5.28
N LEU A 138 -10.44 -11.46 4.38
CA LEU A 138 -10.00 -12.70 3.77
C LEU A 138 -9.20 -12.33 2.51
N ASP A 139 -7.95 -12.77 2.46
CA ASP A 139 -6.99 -12.37 1.43
C ASP A 139 -6.51 -13.60 0.66
N GLY A 140 -6.84 -13.68 -0.63
CA GLY A 140 -6.38 -14.74 -1.52
C GLY A 140 -5.36 -14.21 -2.51
N VAL A 141 -4.26 -14.94 -2.73
CA VAL A 141 -3.23 -14.59 -3.69
C VAL A 141 -2.69 -15.79 -4.44
N TYR A 142 -2.46 -15.61 -5.72
CA TYR A 142 -1.61 -16.42 -6.57
C TYR A 142 -0.35 -15.63 -6.89
N ASP A 143 0.82 -16.19 -6.61
CA ASP A 143 2.13 -15.63 -6.99
C ASP A 143 2.90 -16.64 -7.83
N GLY A 144 2.99 -16.39 -9.13
CA GLY A 144 3.71 -17.27 -10.07
C GLY A 144 5.22 -17.36 -9.80
N SER A 145 5.79 -16.48 -8.99
CA SER A 145 7.19 -16.51 -8.56
C SER A 145 7.43 -17.24 -7.24
N ALA A 146 6.36 -17.67 -6.57
CA ALA A 146 6.49 -18.33 -5.28
C ALA A 146 7.00 -19.75 -5.42
N ASN A 147 7.89 -20.13 -4.49
CA ASN A 147 8.43 -21.47 -4.38
C ASN A 147 9.12 -22.00 -5.65
N LEU A 148 9.60 -21.10 -6.52
CA LEU A 148 10.47 -21.49 -7.64
C LEU A 148 11.80 -22.01 -7.09
N TYR A 149 12.35 -23.02 -7.73
CA TYR A 149 13.64 -23.57 -7.37
C TYR A 149 14.52 -23.78 -8.62
N LEU A 150 15.83 -23.74 -8.41
CA LEU A 150 16.80 -23.96 -9.48
C LEU A 150 17.13 -25.46 -9.59
N SER A 151 17.43 -25.94 -10.80
CA SER A 151 18.06 -27.23 -10.96
C SER A 151 19.50 -27.21 -10.41
N ASP A 152 20.01 -28.33 -9.94
CA ASP A 152 21.32 -28.46 -9.30
C ASP A 152 22.51 -28.00 -10.18
N GLU A 153 22.28 -27.78 -11.48
CA GLU A 153 23.29 -27.38 -12.46
C GLU A 153 23.36 -25.86 -12.70
N ALA A 154 22.68 -25.04 -11.89
CA ALA A 154 22.64 -23.59 -12.09
C ALA A 154 23.90 -22.92 -11.52
N TYR A 155 24.77 -22.43 -12.42
CA TYR A 155 25.95 -21.61 -12.12
C TYR A 155 25.90 -20.30 -12.91
N GLY A 156 26.20 -19.16 -12.25
CA GLY A 156 26.30 -17.86 -12.90
C GLY A 156 24.95 -17.26 -13.28
N ASP A 157 24.83 -16.71 -14.49
CA ASP A 157 23.57 -16.12 -14.97
C ASP A 157 22.49 -17.20 -15.11
N ILE A 158 21.35 -16.98 -14.48
CA ILE A 158 20.24 -17.94 -14.45
C ILE A 158 19.53 -17.96 -15.79
N ASP A 159 19.57 -19.09 -16.49
CA ASP A 159 18.75 -19.32 -17.68
C ASP A 159 17.35 -19.80 -17.29
N LYS A 160 16.39 -19.53 -18.14
CA LYS A 160 14.99 -19.97 -18.00
C LYS A 160 14.85 -21.49 -17.90
N SER A 161 15.69 -22.25 -18.60
CA SER A 161 15.71 -23.72 -18.58
C SER A 161 16.08 -24.32 -17.22
N GLN A 162 16.78 -23.56 -16.39
CA GLN A 162 17.24 -23.97 -15.06
C GLN A 162 16.16 -23.75 -13.97
N ILE A 163 15.08 -23.01 -14.30
CA ILE A 163 14.02 -22.71 -13.35
C ILE A 163 12.98 -23.81 -13.37
N ARG A 164 12.75 -24.40 -12.22
CA ARG A 164 11.70 -25.40 -12.01
C ARG A 164 10.50 -24.77 -11.30
N ARG A 165 9.30 -25.01 -11.86
CA ARG A 165 8.06 -24.54 -11.27
C ARG A 165 7.49 -25.61 -10.34
N PRO A 166 7.05 -25.22 -9.13
CA PRO A 166 6.38 -26.16 -8.25
C PRO A 166 4.98 -26.49 -8.79
N ALA A 167 4.30 -27.44 -8.14
CA ALA A 167 2.88 -27.66 -8.40
C ALA A 167 2.06 -26.41 -8.10
N LEU A 168 1.03 -26.14 -8.89
CA LEU A 168 0.22 -24.91 -8.83
C LEU A 168 -0.28 -24.57 -7.43
N TYR A 169 -0.70 -25.57 -6.64
CA TYR A 169 -1.19 -25.34 -5.28
C TYR A 169 -0.14 -24.76 -4.32
N ASN A 170 1.16 -24.87 -4.63
CA ASN A 170 2.24 -24.25 -3.86
C ASN A 170 2.41 -22.75 -4.20
N GLN A 171 1.73 -22.26 -5.23
CA GLN A 171 1.76 -20.85 -5.65
C GLN A 171 0.50 -20.09 -5.20
N PHE A 172 -0.40 -20.73 -4.46
CA PHE A 172 -1.58 -20.12 -3.88
C PHE A 172 -1.44 -19.96 -2.37
N ALA A 173 -1.96 -18.84 -1.86
CA ALA A 173 -2.14 -18.62 -0.44
C ALA A 173 -3.53 -18.06 -0.15
N LEU A 174 -4.03 -18.40 1.04
CA LEU A 174 -5.21 -17.80 1.64
C LEU A 174 -4.85 -17.38 3.06
N GLY A 175 -5.18 -16.15 3.41
CA GLY A 175 -4.85 -15.56 4.68
C GLY A 175 -5.98 -14.71 5.24
N MET A 176 -5.81 -14.28 6.47
CA MET A 176 -6.67 -13.31 7.13
C MET A 176 -5.85 -12.16 7.65
N SER A 177 -6.41 -10.94 7.57
CA SER A 177 -5.78 -9.73 8.12
C SER A 177 -6.77 -8.86 8.87
N GLY A 178 -6.27 -8.19 9.91
CA GLY A 178 -6.94 -7.02 10.49
C GLY A 178 -6.65 -5.78 9.66
N ARG A 179 -7.63 -4.89 9.52
CA ARG A 179 -7.57 -3.68 8.70
C ARG A 179 -7.96 -2.44 9.49
N VAL A 180 -7.23 -1.37 9.26
CA VAL A 180 -7.54 -0.03 9.73
C VAL A 180 -7.49 0.90 8.53
N GLU A 181 -8.53 1.69 8.33
CA GLU A 181 -8.62 2.61 7.20
C GLU A 181 -9.00 4.01 7.67
N TYR A 182 -8.29 5.00 7.15
CA TYR A 182 -8.59 6.41 7.31
C TYR A 182 -9.21 6.95 6.02
N VAL A 183 -10.43 7.44 6.12
CA VAL A 183 -11.24 7.91 4.99
C VAL A 183 -11.07 9.42 4.82
N MET A 184 -10.76 9.83 3.61
CA MET A 184 -10.73 11.22 3.14
C MET A 184 -11.72 11.37 1.97
N PRO A 185 -12.06 12.59 1.54
CA PRO A 185 -13.13 12.77 0.52
C PRO A 185 -12.99 11.94 -0.74
N PHE A 186 -11.81 11.80 -1.32
CA PHE A 186 -11.60 11.01 -2.55
C PHE A 186 -10.69 9.81 -2.35
N PHE A 187 -10.05 9.71 -1.19
CA PHE A 187 -9.02 8.73 -0.91
C PHE A 187 -9.31 8.03 0.40
N THR A 188 -8.95 6.77 0.47
CA THR A 188 -8.90 6.03 1.74
C THR A 188 -7.53 5.40 1.85
N VAL A 189 -6.82 5.71 2.91
CA VAL A 189 -5.53 5.09 3.23
C VAL A 189 -5.77 3.99 4.25
N GLY A 190 -5.22 2.81 4.01
CA GLY A 190 -5.38 1.66 4.89
C GLY A 190 -4.08 0.97 5.23
N ILE A 191 -4.08 0.39 6.41
CA ILE A 191 -3.03 -0.52 6.89
C ILE A 191 -3.69 -1.86 7.21
N GLY A 192 -3.05 -2.95 6.81
CA GLY A 192 -3.46 -4.30 7.15
C GLY A 192 -2.31 -5.12 7.69
N MET A 193 -2.61 -6.02 8.62
CA MET A 193 -1.65 -7.00 9.15
C MET A 193 -2.33 -8.36 9.21
N GLY A 194 -1.68 -9.40 8.70
CA GLY A 194 -2.27 -10.71 8.61
C GLY A 194 -1.29 -11.85 8.45
N THR A 195 -1.84 -13.05 8.41
CA THR A 195 -1.08 -14.26 8.19
C THR A 195 -1.80 -15.19 7.23
N ASN A 196 -1.03 -15.89 6.41
CA ASN A 196 -1.55 -16.93 5.55
C ASN A 196 -1.71 -18.24 6.34
N PHE A 197 -2.93 -18.78 6.39
CA PHE A 197 -3.23 -20.07 7.00
C PHE A 197 -3.21 -21.20 5.95
N ILE A 198 -3.40 -20.87 4.66
CA ILE A 198 -3.08 -21.74 3.52
C ILE A 198 -1.93 -21.08 2.77
N GLY A 199 -0.90 -21.85 2.45
CA GLY A 199 0.29 -21.41 1.76
C GLY A 199 1.51 -22.23 2.18
N LYS A 200 2.48 -22.36 1.28
CA LYS A 200 3.71 -23.11 1.52
C LYS A 200 4.94 -22.27 1.19
N GLY A 201 6.05 -22.58 1.86
CA GLY A 201 7.33 -21.94 1.61
C GLY A 201 7.26 -20.40 1.67
N ASP A 202 7.55 -19.75 0.55
CA ASP A 202 7.55 -18.28 0.41
C ASP A 202 6.21 -17.62 0.78
N LEU A 203 5.11 -18.34 0.65
CA LEU A 203 3.76 -17.84 0.92
C LEU A 203 3.31 -18.06 2.38
N ARG A 204 4.04 -18.82 3.16
CA ARG A 204 3.75 -19.01 4.59
C ARG A 204 4.40 -17.90 5.41
N ALA A 205 3.76 -16.74 5.44
CA ALA A 205 4.33 -15.57 6.07
C ALA A 205 3.29 -14.73 6.82
N PHE A 206 3.77 -14.02 7.83
CA PHE A 206 3.11 -12.84 8.37
C PHE A 206 3.35 -11.68 7.40
N TYR A 207 2.28 -11.03 6.95
CA TYR A 207 2.34 -9.97 5.96
C TYR A 207 1.69 -8.69 6.48
N GLN A 208 2.14 -7.58 5.90
CA GLN A 208 1.59 -6.25 6.08
C GLN A 208 1.13 -5.73 4.74
N MET A 209 0.08 -4.91 4.75
CA MET A 209 -0.40 -4.23 3.57
C MET A 209 -0.55 -2.75 3.83
N LEU A 210 -0.04 -1.96 2.90
CA LEU A 210 -0.36 -0.54 2.77
C LEU A 210 -1.30 -0.40 1.58
N THR A 211 -2.40 0.31 1.75
CA THR A 211 -3.41 0.44 0.70
C THR A 211 -3.85 1.88 0.52
N LEU A 212 -4.04 2.26 -0.73
CA LEU A 212 -4.68 3.49 -1.15
C LEU A 212 -5.88 3.11 -2.02
N LYS A 213 -7.06 3.53 -1.63
CA LYS A 213 -8.28 3.41 -2.41
C LYS A 213 -8.66 4.78 -2.94
N ILE A 214 -8.89 4.88 -4.24
CA ILE A 214 -9.25 6.13 -4.92
C ILE A 214 -10.68 5.98 -5.40
N ALA A 215 -11.60 6.76 -4.85
CA ALA A 215 -13.02 6.69 -5.20
C ALA A 215 -13.23 7.03 -6.68
N MET A 216 -13.91 6.16 -7.40
CA MET A 216 -14.34 6.36 -8.79
C MET A 216 -15.84 6.67 -8.86
N SER A 217 -16.61 6.04 -8.01
CA SER A 217 -18.03 6.24 -7.84
C SER A 217 -18.41 5.97 -6.37
N ARG A 218 -19.70 6.03 -6.06
CA ARG A 218 -20.19 5.71 -4.73
C ARG A 218 -19.74 4.34 -4.22
N ASP A 219 -19.75 3.35 -5.10
CA ASP A 219 -19.59 1.95 -4.74
C ASP A 219 -18.36 1.30 -5.38
N THR A 220 -17.58 2.04 -6.19
CA THR A 220 -16.39 1.54 -6.86
C THR A 220 -15.16 2.42 -6.59
N PHE A 221 -14.01 1.78 -6.49
CA PHE A 221 -12.74 2.48 -6.25
C PHE A 221 -11.57 1.76 -6.95
N LEU A 222 -10.58 2.52 -7.34
CA LEU A 222 -9.27 1.97 -7.71
C LEU A 222 -8.55 1.57 -6.42
N HIS A 223 -7.85 0.44 -6.49
CA HIS A 223 -7.06 -0.08 -5.41
C HIS A 223 -5.58 -0.10 -5.80
N VAL A 224 -4.78 0.61 -5.03
CA VAL A 224 -3.31 0.55 -5.11
C VAL A 224 -2.83 0.05 -3.75
N GLY A 225 -2.27 -1.13 -3.72
CA GLY A 225 -1.77 -1.73 -2.49
C GLY A 225 -0.34 -2.21 -2.64
N TYR A 226 0.32 -2.37 -1.52
CA TYR A 226 1.64 -2.94 -1.43
C TYR A 226 1.71 -3.96 -0.31
N ASN A 227 2.06 -5.19 -0.66
CA ASN A 227 2.24 -6.27 0.29
C ASN A 227 3.71 -6.33 0.72
N LEU A 228 3.93 -6.40 2.01
CA LEU A 228 5.23 -6.55 2.66
C LEU A 228 5.26 -7.83 3.49
N GLN A 229 6.41 -8.40 3.65
CA GLN A 229 6.65 -9.49 4.60
C GLN A 229 7.66 -9.04 5.66
N LYS A 230 7.49 -9.50 6.91
CA LYS A 230 8.43 -9.20 8.00
C LYS A 230 8.74 -7.71 8.19
N PHE A 231 7.80 -6.81 7.83
CA PHE A 231 7.90 -5.35 7.89
C PHE A 231 8.91 -4.68 6.97
N HIS A 232 9.79 -5.41 6.32
CA HIS A 232 10.86 -4.83 5.49
C HIS A 232 11.06 -5.52 4.15
N ASP A 233 10.61 -6.75 4.00
CA ASP A 233 10.79 -7.50 2.76
C ASP A 233 9.68 -7.12 1.74
N PRO A 234 10.02 -6.41 0.64
CA PRO A 234 9.07 -6.11 -0.40
C PRO A 234 8.54 -7.40 -1.03
N ASN A 235 7.23 -7.53 -1.13
CA ASN A 235 6.63 -8.71 -1.73
C ASN A 235 6.08 -8.40 -3.12
N PHE A 236 4.90 -7.78 -3.23
CA PHE A 236 4.30 -7.46 -4.52
C PHE A 236 3.38 -6.24 -4.44
N LEU A 237 3.24 -5.60 -5.60
CA LEU A 237 2.28 -4.52 -5.83
C LEU A 237 0.89 -5.12 -6.07
N MET A 238 -0.15 -4.42 -5.64
CA MET A 238 -1.56 -4.80 -5.79
C MET A 238 -2.27 -3.66 -6.53
N LEU A 239 -2.45 -3.80 -7.83
CA LEU A 239 -3.18 -2.84 -8.67
C LEU A 239 -4.52 -3.44 -9.04
N GLY A 240 -5.61 -2.76 -8.73
CA GLY A 240 -6.91 -3.36 -8.95
C GLY A 240 -8.11 -2.45 -8.84
N ILE A 241 -9.26 -3.06 -8.86
CA ILE A 241 -10.57 -2.42 -8.71
C ILE A 241 -11.26 -3.04 -7.51
N GLY A 242 -11.90 -2.20 -6.73
CA GLY A 242 -12.72 -2.63 -5.61
C GLY A 242 -14.16 -2.16 -5.72
N PHE A 243 -15.02 -2.96 -5.11
CA PHE A 243 -16.44 -2.71 -4.98
C PHE A 243 -16.81 -2.64 -3.50
N ARG A 244 -17.64 -1.67 -3.14
CA ARG A 244 -18.12 -1.49 -1.77
C ARG A 244 -19.62 -1.68 -1.70
N PHE A 245 -20.05 -2.58 -0.87
CA PHE A 245 -21.47 -2.88 -0.64
C PHE A 245 -21.90 -2.36 0.73
N ASN A 246 -23.16 -1.98 0.85
CA ASN A 246 -23.76 -1.48 2.09
C ASN A 246 -23.07 -0.23 2.66
N SER A 247 -22.55 0.64 1.78
CA SER A 247 -22.05 1.95 2.21
C SER A 247 -23.21 2.93 2.36
N LYS A 248 -23.32 3.54 3.54
CA LYS A 248 -24.38 4.57 3.81
C LYS A 248 -23.97 5.95 3.32
N TYR A 249 -22.68 6.18 3.20
CA TYR A 249 -22.12 7.49 2.83
C TYR A 249 -21.27 7.36 1.59
N ALA A 250 -21.40 8.33 0.69
CA ALA A 250 -20.50 8.44 -0.45
C ALA A 250 -19.08 8.83 0.04
N ALA A 251 -18.06 8.46 -0.71
CA ALA A 251 -16.68 8.85 -0.42
C ALA A 251 -16.37 10.31 -0.81
N PHE A 252 -17.33 11.01 -1.43
CA PHE A 252 -17.19 12.41 -1.89
C PHE A 252 -18.55 13.12 -1.85
#